data_401c9f31ad7c6ca750f3fcc63e7d0b4f
#
_entry.id   401c9f31ad7c6ca750f3fcc63e7d0b4f
#
_cell.length_a   1.000
_cell.length_b   1.000
_cell.length_c   1.000
_cell.angle_alpha   90.00
_cell.angle_beta   90.00
_cell.angle_gamma   90.00
#
_symmetry.space_group_name_H-M   'P 1'
#
loop_
_entity.id
_entity.type
_entity.pdbx_description
1 polymer ?
#
loop_
_entity_poly.entity_id
_entity_poly.type
_entity_poly.pdbx_seq_one_letter_code
_entity_poly.pdbx_strand_id
1 'polypeptide(L)'
;MEDRYVQQFKKGSLEMILLSLIGRKETYGYELIAALNASASVLGYAKEGTIYPILYRLQEGGLIRCRLAPAAANGGAKKYYSLTPRGKEILQELIGFWASYADCVNAFLAAYQLRIITLICSTSR
;
A
#
# COMPACT_ATOMS: atom_id res chain seq x y z
N MET A 1 -17.69 -7.34 5.20
CA MET A 1 -17.30 -7.36 3.75
C MET A 1 -16.49 -8.61 3.48
N GLU A 2 -16.69 -9.22 2.34
CA GLU A 2 -15.97 -10.46 2.00
C GLU A 2 -14.48 -10.21 1.82
N ASP A 3 -13.66 -11.11 2.37
CA ASP A 3 -12.20 -11.04 2.29
C ASP A 3 -11.68 -10.95 0.85
N ARG A 4 -12.41 -11.56 -0.09
CA ARG A 4 -12.07 -11.55 -1.51
C ARG A 4 -11.89 -10.12 -2.05
N TYR A 5 -12.82 -9.23 -1.75
CA TYR A 5 -12.75 -7.84 -2.21
C TYR A 5 -11.61 -7.09 -1.55
N VAL A 6 -11.44 -7.27 -0.25
CA VAL A 6 -10.33 -6.66 0.50
C VAL A 6 -8.98 -7.08 -0.10
N GLN A 7 -8.81 -8.37 -0.40
CA GLN A 7 -7.56 -8.88 -0.98
C GLN A 7 -7.30 -8.30 -2.37
N GLN A 8 -8.34 -8.13 -3.18
CA GLN A 8 -8.19 -7.53 -4.51
C GLN A 8 -7.71 -6.08 -4.42
N PHE A 9 -8.27 -5.28 -3.50
CA PHE A 9 -7.83 -3.90 -3.30
C PHE A 9 -6.40 -3.84 -2.77
N LYS A 10 -6.05 -4.67 -1.81
CA LYS A 10 -4.68 -4.74 -1.26
C LYS A 10 -3.66 -5.10 -2.32
N LYS A 11 -3.98 -6.08 -3.15
CA LYS A 11 -3.07 -6.60 -4.16
C LYS A 11 -2.58 -5.50 -5.10
N GLY A 12 -3.44 -4.54 -5.44
CA GLY A 12 -3.07 -3.45 -6.33
C GLY A 12 -2.40 -2.27 -5.66
N SER A 13 -2.53 -2.12 -4.34
CA SER A 13 -2.09 -0.90 -3.64
C SER A 13 -0.96 -1.11 -2.64
N LEU A 14 -0.73 -2.34 -2.19
CA LEU A 14 0.20 -2.60 -1.10
C LEU A 14 1.65 -2.26 -1.46
N GLU A 15 2.08 -2.53 -2.70
CA GLU A 15 3.42 -2.17 -3.15
C GLU A 15 3.63 -0.66 -3.11
N MET A 16 2.66 0.10 -3.56
CA MET A 16 2.72 1.57 -3.52
C MET A 16 2.81 2.08 -2.09
N ILE A 17 2.03 1.51 -1.19
CA ILE A 17 2.06 1.89 0.24
C ILE A 17 3.43 1.60 0.83
N LEU A 18 3.99 0.42 0.56
CA LEU A 18 5.32 0.05 1.06
C LEU A 18 6.40 0.97 0.51
N LEU A 19 6.36 1.28 -0.78
CA LEU A 19 7.30 2.23 -1.38
C LEU A 19 7.20 3.60 -0.71
N SER A 20 5.99 4.06 -0.40
CA SER A 20 5.81 5.35 0.26
C SER A 20 6.39 5.36 1.68
N LEU A 21 6.22 4.28 2.42
CA LEU A 21 6.78 4.15 3.77
C LEU A 21 8.30 4.12 3.74
N ILE A 22 8.87 3.34 2.82
CA ILE A 22 10.32 3.23 2.64
C ILE A 22 10.91 4.58 2.18
N GLY A 23 10.15 5.32 1.38
CA GLY A 23 10.58 6.63 0.89
C GLY A 23 10.62 7.72 1.95
N ARG A 24 9.92 7.58 3.06
CA ARG A 24 9.94 8.56 4.16
C ARG A 24 11.26 8.52 4.91
N LYS A 25 11.75 7.32 5.17
CA LYS A 25 13.02 7.08 5.85
C LYS A 25 13.42 5.64 5.63
N GLU A 26 14.71 5.37 5.74
CA GLU A 26 15.22 4.00 5.77
C GLU A 26 14.56 3.25 6.93
N THR A 27 14.07 2.04 6.65
CA THR A 27 13.27 1.28 7.60
C THR A 27 13.48 -0.22 7.41
N TYR A 28 13.12 -1.01 8.41
CA TYR A 28 13.22 -2.47 8.35
C TYR A 28 11.84 -3.12 8.37
N GLY A 29 11.79 -4.42 8.03
CA GLY A 29 10.53 -5.12 7.79
C GLY A 29 9.54 -5.05 8.94
N TYR A 30 10.00 -5.20 10.17
CA TYR A 30 9.13 -5.12 11.34
C TYR A 30 8.47 -3.75 11.48
N GLU A 31 9.22 -2.65 11.25
CA GLU A 31 8.65 -1.30 11.28
C GLU A 31 7.58 -1.12 10.21
N LEU A 32 7.81 -1.68 9.01
CA LEU A 32 6.82 -1.62 7.94
C LEU A 32 5.53 -2.34 8.33
N ILE A 33 5.65 -3.54 8.89
CA ILE A 33 4.51 -4.32 9.35
C ILE A 33 3.77 -3.57 10.45
N ALA A 34 4.51 -3.01 11.41
CA ALA A 34 3.93 -2.25 12.51
C ALA A 34 3.18 -1.01 11.99
N ALA A 35 3.75 -0.29 11.02
CA ALA A 35 3.11 0.87 10.42
C ALA A 35 1.80 0.50 9.71
N LEU A 36 1.80 -0.61 8.96
CA LEU A 36 0.60 -1.09 8.28
C LEU A 36 -0.50 -1.48 9.27
N ASN A 37 -0.12 -2.18 10.33
CA ASN A 37 -1.08 -2.61 11.35
C ASN A 37 -1.63 -1.46 12.19
N ALA A 38 -0.85 -0.39 12.35
CA ALA A 38 -1.28 0.82 13.07
C ALA A 38 -2.20 1.71 12.24
N SER A 39 -2.21 1.56 10.92
CA SER A 39 -2.89 2.49 10.02
C SER A 39 -4.39 2.28 9.90
N ALA A 40 -4.95 1.42 10.67
CA ALA A 40 -6.37 1.14 10.76
C ALA A 40 -6.81 -0.18 10.15
N SER A 41 -8.00 -0.54 10.56
CA SER A 41 -8.71 -1.74 10.15
C SER A 41 -8.96 -1.86 8.64
N VAL A 42 -8.84 -0.79 7.88
CA VAL A 42 -9.12 -0.80 6.44
C VAL A 42 -8.16 -1.71 5.68
N LEU A 43 -6.87 -1.66 6.01
CA LEU A 43 -5.87 -2.51 5.36
C LEU A 43 -5.87 -3.94 5.92
N GLY A 44 -6.52 -4.16 7.04
CA GLY A 44 -6.50 -5.44 7.73
C GLY A 44 -5.14 -5.73 8.35
N TYR A 45 -4.94 -6.97 8.76
CA TYR A 45 -3.71 -7.38 9.42
C TYR A 45 -2.62 -7.70 8.41
N ALA A 46 -1.47 -7.04 8.55
CA ALA A 46 -0.30 -7.30 7.71
C ALA A 46 0.56 -8.38 8.38
N LYS A 47 0.92 -9.39 7.61
CA LYS A 47 1.70 -10.54 8.08
C LYS A 47 3.04 -10.60 7.36
N GLU A 48 4.05 -11.14 8.04
CA GLU A 48 5.36 -11.37 7.46
C GLU A 48 5.29 -12.15 6.15
N GLY A 49 4.47 -13.21 6.12
CA GLY A 49 4.31 -14.04 4.92
C GLY A 49 3.76 -13.31 3.71
N THR A 50 3.13 -12.16 3.89
CA THR A 50 2.64 -11.30 2.80
C THR A 50 3.66 -10.22 2.44
N ILE A 51 4.27 -9.61 3.44
CA ILE A 51 5.11 -8.41 3.25
C ILE A 51 6.49 -8.76 2.72
N TYR A 52 7.16 -9.77 3.26
CA TYR A 52 8.52 -10.10 2.83
C TYR A 52 8.63 -10.52 1.36
N PRO A 53 7.71 -11.32 0.80
CA PRO A 53 7.73 -11.59 -0.63
C PRO A 53 7.59 -10.34 -1.50
N ILE A 54 6.80 -9.35 -1.06
CA ILE A 54 6.66 -8.09 -1.78
C ILE A 54 7.97 -7.31 -1.73
N LEU A 55 8.60 -7.20 -0.56
CA LEU A 55 9.89 -6.54 -0.43
C LEU A 55 10.95 -7.19 -1.31
N TYR A 56 10.95 -8.51 -1.38
CA TYR A 56 11.86 -9.24 -2.26
C TYR A 56 11.65 -8.86 -3.72
N ARG A 57 10.40 -8.82 -4.18
CA ARG A 57 10.08 -8.44 -5.56
C ARG A 57 10.48 -6.99 -5.87
N LEU A 58 10.26 -6.08 -4.92
CA LEU A 58 10.65 -4.68 -5.09
C LEU A 58 12.17 -4.54 -5.18
N GLN A 59 12.90 -5.31 -4.39
CA GLN A 59 14.36 -5.33 -4.44
C GLN A 59 14.88 -5.91 -5.76
N GLU A 60 14.33 -7.03 -6.20
CA GLU A 60 14.69 -7.65 -7.47
C GLU A 60 14.37 -6.75 -8.65
N GLY A 61 13.29 -5.96 -8.56
CA GLY A 61 12.94 -4.98 -9.58
C GLY A 61 13.76 -3.69 -9.55
N GLY A 62 14.69 -3.57 -8.60
CA GLY A 62 15.57 -2.41 -8.52
C GLY A 62 14.91 -1.15 -7.95
N LEU A 63 13.78 -1.29 -7.26
CA LEU A 63 13.05 -0.16 -6.70
C LEU A 63 13.49 0.18 -5.27
N ILE A 64 13.98 -0.81 -4.55
CA ILE A 64 14.52 -0.62 -3.19
C ILE A 64 15.89 -1.29 -3.08
N ARG A 65 16.68 -0.78 -2.15
CA ARG A 65 17.95 -1.36 -1.73
C ARG A 65 17.80 -1.92 -0.34
N CYS A 66 18.57 -2.98 -0.08
CA CYS A 66 18.67 -3.58 1.24
C CYS A 66 20.10 -3.45 1.73
N ARG A 67 20.26 -3.00 2.97
CA ARG A 67 21.54 -3.11 3.66
C ARG A 67 21.38 -3.85 4.96
N LEU A 68 22.40 -4.60 5.33
CA LEU A 68 22.44 -5.28 6.62
C LEU A 68 23.09 -4.34 7.64
N ALA A 69 22.39 -4.12 8.75
CA ALA A 69 22.97 -3.41 9.87
C ALA A 69 23.67 -4.42 10.79
N PRO A 70 24.79 -4.03 11.44
CA PRO A 70 25.42 -4.90 12.44
C PRO A 70 24.42 -5.28 13.51
N ALA A 71 24.51 -6.54 13.98
CA ALA A 71 23.66 -6.99 15.08
C ALA A 71 23.93 -6.14 16.32
N ALA A 72 22.87 -5.64 16.96
CA ALA A 72 22.96 -5.19 18.32
C ALA A 72 23.32 -6.41 19.20
N ALA A 73 23.90 -6.18 20.37
CA ALA A 73 24.44 -7.22 21.23
C ALA A 73 23.48 -8.39 21.53
N ASN A 74 22.18 -8.21 21.29
CA ASN A 74 21.12 -9.16 21.62
C ASN A 74 20.27 -9.61 20.43
N GLY A 75 20.65 -9.31 19.19
CA GLY A 75 19.78 -9.63 18.06
C GLY A 75 20.56 -9.93 16.79
N GLY A 76 19.91 -10.59 15.85
CA GLY A 76 20.43 -10.82 14.52
C GLY A 76 20.55 -9.53 13.72
N ALA A 77 21.30 -9.60 12.62
CA ALA A 77 21.43 -8.49 11.69
C ALA A 77 20.03 -8.09 11.16
N LYS A 78 19.75 -6.79 11.12
CA LYS A 78 18.52 -6.27 10.56
C LYS A 78 18.74 -5.82 9.12
N LYS A 79 17.76 -6.11 8.28
CA LYS A 79 17.75 -5.61 6.90
C LYS A 79 17.01 -4.28 6.85
N TYR A 80 17.72 -3.25 6.44
CA TYR A 80 17.15 -1.92 6.23
C TYR A 80 16.93 -1.68 4.75
N TYR A 81 15.79 -1.11 4.43
CA TYR A 81 15.36 -0.83 3.06
C TYR A 81 15.32 0.67 2.82
N SER A 82 15.74 1.08 1.64
CA SER A 82 15.65 2.47 1.18
C SER A 82 15.27 2.49 -0.30
N LEU A 83 14.68 3.58 -0.78
CA LEU A 83 14.34 3.72 -2.19
C LEU A 83 15.60 3.95 -3.02
N THR A 84 15.64 3.30 -4.18
CA THR A 84 16.60 3.66 -5.23
C THR A 84 16.09 4.89 -5.99
N PRO A 85 16.93 5.55 -6.82
CA PRO A 85 16.45 6.61 -7.70
C PRO A 85 15.29 6.15 -8.60
N ARG A 86 15.36 4.91 -9.12
CA ARG A 86 14.27 4.36 -9.91
C ARG A 86 13.01 4.14 -9.05
N GLY A 87 13.16 3.70 -7.82
CA GLY A 87 12.05 3.55 -6.90
C GLY A 87 11.32 4.87 -6.65
N LYS A 88 12.07 5.96 -6.55
CA LYS A 88 11.48 7.30 -6.40
C LYS A 88 10.67 7.70 -7.64
N GLU A 89 11.20 7.45 -8.83
CA GLU A 89 10.49 7.73 -10.08
C GLU A 89 9.20 6.92 -10.19
N ILE A 90 9.27 5.62 -9.93
CA ILE A 90 8.11 4.74 -10.00
C ILE A 90 7.06 5.15 -8.95
N LEU A 91 7.49 5.49 -7.76
CA LEU A 91 6.54 5.95 -6.72
C LEU A 91 5.79 7.20 -7.16
N GLN A 92 6.48 8.18 -7.76
CA GLN A 92 5.83 9.38 -8.28
C GLN A 92 4.80 9.05 -9.37
N GLU A 93 5.14 8.14 -10.28
CA GLU A 93 4.20 7.69 -11.31
C GLU A 93 2.98 7.00 -10.70
N LEU A 94 3.20 6.15 -9.70
CA LEU A 94 2.12 5.45 -9.01
C LEU A 94 1.20 6.41 -8.27
N ILE A 95 1.76 7.42 -7.61
CA ILE A 95 0.97 8.44 -6.91
C ILE A 95 0.07 9.18 -7.90
N GLY A 96 0.62 9.61 -9.04
CA GLY A 96 -0.16 10.30 -10.08
C GLY A 96 -1.24 9.41 -10.67
N PHE A 97 -0.92 8.17 -10.96
CA PHE A 97 -1.89 7.20 -11.48
C PHE A 97 -3.00 6.94 -10.47
N TRP A 98 -2.64 6.75 -9.20
CA TRP A 98 -3.62 6.52 -8.14
C TRP A 98 -4.63 7.67 -8.04
N ALA A 99 -4.15 8.91 -8.07
CA ALA A 99 -5.03 10.08 -8.00
C ALA A 99 -6.04 10.08 -9.16
N SER A 100 -5.58 9.85 -10.39
CA SER A 100 -6.45 9.79 -11.56
C SER A 100 -7.41 8.61 -11.52
N TYR A 101 -6.92 7.46 -11.10
CA TYR A 101 -7.70 6.24 -11.00
C TYR A 101 -8.80 6.38 -9.95
N ALA A 102 -8.47 6.91 -8.78
CA ALA A 102 -9.43 7.14 -7.70
C ALA A 102 -10.53 8.12 -8.14
N ASP A 103 -10.17 9.21 -8.82
CA ASP A 103 -11.15 10.15 -9.35
C ASP A 103 -12.09 9.49 -10.35
N CYS A 104 -11.56 8.66 -11.23
CA CYS A 104 -12.34 7.91 -12.20
C CYS A 104 -13.34 6.96 -11.52
N VAL A 105 -12.87 6.17 -10.56
CA VAL A 105 -13.72 5.25 -9.80
C VAL A 105 -14.80 6.03 -9.05
N ASN A 106 -14.42 7.10 -8.37
CA ASN A 106 -15.36 7.93 -7.60
C ASN A 106 -16.44 8.53 -8.49
N ALA A 107 -16.10 8.91 -9.73
CA ALA A 107 -17.10 9.43 -10.68
C ALA A 107 -18.18 8.40 -11.01
N PHE A 108 -17.78 7.14 -11.24
CA PHE A 108 -18.75 6.06 -11.47
C PHE A 108 -19.62 5.82 -10.25
N LEU A 109 -19.03 5.79 -9.06
CA LEU A 109 -19.78 5.55 -7.84
C LEU A 109 -20.73 6.70 -7.52
N ALA A 110 -20.32 7.93 -7.75
CA ALA A 110 -21.16 9.11 -7.56
C ALA A 110 -22.38 9.09 -8.50
N ALA A 111 -22.19 8.69 -9.76
CA ALA A 111 -23.28 8.58 -10.72
C ALA A 111 -24.31 7.54 -10.26
N TYR A 112 -23.87 6.41 -9.75
CA TYR A 112 -24.77 5.38 -9.20
C TYR A 112 -25.53 5.90 -7.98
N GLN A 113 -24.86 6.57 -7.06
CA GLN A 113 -25.49 7.11 -5.86
C GLN A 113 -26.54 8.18 -6.19
N LEU A 114 -26.27 9.06 -7.15
CA LEU A 114 -27.23 10.05 -7.61
C LEU A 114 -28.48 9.40 -8.17
N ARG A 115 -28.33 8.31 -8.94
CA ARG A 115 -29.47 7.56 -9.48
C ARG A 115 -30.31 6.96 -8.36
N ILE A 116 -29.71 6.40 -7.33
CA ILE A 116 -30.41 5.83 -6.18
C ILE A 116 -31.18 6.92 -5.43
N ILE A 117 -30.58 8.06 -5.18
CA ILE A 117 -31.23 9.20 -4.51
C ILE A 117 -32.42 9.67 -5.32
N THR A 118 -32.30 9.79 -6.63
CA THR A 118 -33.39 10.18 -7.53
C THR A 118 -34.55 9.20 -7.45
N LEU A 119 -34.28 7.89 -7.46
CA LEU A 119 -35.31 6.86 -7.35
C LEU A 119 -36.02 6.92 -5.99
N ILE A 120 -35.31 7.10 -4.90
CA ILE A 120 -35.88 7.22 -3.56
C ILE A 120 -36.78 8.45 -3.48
N CYS A 121 -36.37 9.59 -4.00
CA CYS A 121 -37.14 10.81 -4.03
C CYS A 121 -38.41 10.64 -4.88
N SER A 122 -38.34 9.89 -5.99
CA SER A 122 -39.51 9.63 -6.86
C SER A 122 -40.52 8.73 -6.19
N THR A 123 -40.09 7.80 -5.34
CA THR A 123 -41.00 6.82 -4.70
C THR A 123 -41.59 7.31 -3.38
N SER A 124 -41.07 8.40 -2.83
CA SER A 124 -41.52 8.93 -1.54
C SER A 124 -42.70 9.88 -1.62
N ARG A 125 -43.35 9.99 -2.77
CA ARG A 125 -44.56 10.80 -2.96
C ARG A 125 -45.83 10.04 -2.63
#